data_675cd02723e4c9937a5d854fb11e8563
#
_entry.id   675cd02723e4c9937a5d854fb11e8563
#
_cell.length_a   1.000
_cell.length_b   1.000
_cell.length_c   1.000
_cell.angle_alpha   90.00
_cell.angle_beta   90.00
_cell.angle_gamma   90.00
#
_symmetry.space_group_name_H-M   'P 1'
#
loop_
_entity.id
_entity.type
_entity.pdbx_description
1 polymer ?
#
loop_
_entity_poly.entity_id
_entity_poly.type
_entity_poly.pdbx_seq_one_letter_code
_entity_poly.pdbx_strand_id
1 'polypeptide(L)'
;MEEFFGAQGKARFASVVSRASAKTSAEIVVALRGRATTYHEVTFLGGGALALLYLAVFLYYPEPFAYGLLPLELLGVFTIGAVLAGSSSRLHRVLTAARRRTRAVQQAACTAYLELEVGARERTPGVLVYIAGLEQTVEVATDARTRKRLGPQLEAVAKKLDRSVRLDQDLQRFEQALLELVTTLAEHFPNEDPTASATSADGDEEPS
;
A
#
# COMPACT_ATOMS: atom_id res chain seq x y z
N MET A 1 13.12 -1.73 -4.96
CA MET A 1 12.08 -0.72 -4.63
C MET A 1 12.24 0.59 -5.42
N GLU A 2 13.43 1.07 -5.68
CA GLU A 2 13.63 2.28 -6.51
C GLU A 2 13.00 2.14 -7.90
N GLU A 3 13.07 0.97 -8.52
CA GLU A 3 12.45 0.71 -9.82
C GLU A 3 10.92 0.86 -9.80
N PHE A 4 10.25 0.48 -8.69
CA PHE A 4 8.79 0.61 -8.57
C PHE A 4 8.35 2.07 -8.45
N PHE A 5 9.11 2.90 -7.75
CA PHE A 5 8.80 4.31 -7.53
C PHE A 5 9.38 5.24 -8.60
N GLY A 6 10.29 4.73 -9.43
CA GLY A 6 10.90 5.44 -10.54
C GLY A 6 9.91 5.74 -11.67
N ALA A 7 10.32 6.65 -12.57
CA ALA A 7 9.50 7.04 -13.73
C ALA A 7 9.15 5.83 -14.62
N GLN A 8 10.06 4.88 -14.77
CA GLN A 8 9.85 3.67 -15.57
C GLN A 8 8.79 2.75 -14.97
N GLY A 9 8.81 2.53 -13.64
CA GLY A 9 7.81 1.72 -12.96
C GLY A 9 6.40 2.32 -13.09
N LYS A 10 6.28 3.62 -12.85
CA LYS A 10 5.02 4.35 -13.00
C LYS A 10 4.48 4.28 -14.44
N ALA A 11 5.34 4.46 -15.45
CA ALA A 11 4.95 4.37 -16.84
C ALA A 11 4.48 2.95 -17.22
N ARG A 12 5.16 1.91 -16.74
CA ARG A 12 4.74 0.51 -16.95
C ARG A 12 3.38 0.23 -16.31
N PHE A 13 3.17 0.62 -15.06
CA PHE A 13 1.87 0.44 -14.40
C PHE A 13 0.75 1.18 -15.14
N ALA A 14 0.99 2.43 -15.55
CA ALA A 14 0.02 3.19 -16.33
C ALA A 14 -0.31 2.48 -17.65
N SER A 15 0.66 1.90 -18.34
CA SER A 15 0.44 1.16 -19.58
C SER A 15 -0.36 -0.13 -19.38
N VAL A 16 -0.15 -0.84 -18.25
CA VAL A 16 -0.94 -2.03 -17.92
C VAL A 16 -2.37 -1.66 -17.57
N VAL A 17 -2.56 -0.63 -16.75
CA VAL A 17 -3.89 -0.13 -16.36
C VAL A 17 -4.66 0.37 -17.59
N SER A 18 -4.03 1.11 -18.49
CA SER A 18 -4.66 1.58 -19.74
C SER A 18 -5.12 0.41 -20.61
N ARG A 19 -4.30 -0.64 -20.75
CA ARG A 19 -4.69 -1.86 -21.48
C ARG A 19 -5.79 -2.65 -20.76
N ALA A 20 -5.85 -2.57 -19.44
CA ALA A 20 -6.88 -3.19 -18.63
C ALA A 20 -8.26 -2.57 -18.87
N SER A 21 -8.32 -1.24 -18.93
CA SER A 21 -9.57 -0.48 -19.16
C SER A 21 -10.24 -0.84 -20.49
N ALA A 22 -9.49 -1.34 -21.46
CA ALA A 22 -10.04 -1.82 -22.73
C ALA A 22 -10.68 -3.22 -22.64
N LYS A 23 -10.34 -4.02 -21.61
CA LYS A 23 -10.77 -5.42 -21.49
C LYS A 23 -11.84 -5.66 -20.44
N THR A 24 -11.95 -4.78 -19.46
CA THR A 24 -12.89 -4.94 -18.34
C THR A 24 -13.62 -3.63 -18.07
N SER A 25 -14.86 -3.75 -17.61
CA SER A 25 -15.64 -2.62 -17.11
C SER A 25 -15.19 -2.18 -15.70
N ALA A 26 -14.28 -2.92 -15.07
CA ALA A 26 -13.76 -2.59 -13.75
C ALA A 26 -12.76 -1.42 -13.83
N GLU A 27 -12.91 -0.48 -12.90
CA GLU A 27 -11.95 0.61 -12.69
C GLU A 27 -10.77 0.10 -11.88
N ILE A 28 -9.56 0.12 -12.46
CA ILE A 28 -8.35 -0.34 -11.79
C ILE A 28 -7.44 0.86 -11.56
N VAL A 29 -7.11 1.10 -10.28
CA VAL A 29 -6.20 2.18 -9.87
C VAL A 29 -4.99 1.57 -9.16
N VAL A 30 -3.79 2.01 -9.52
CA VAL A 30 -2.55 1.64 -8.83
C VAL A 30 -2.02 2.85 -8.08
N ALA A 31 -2.04 2.80 -6.77
CA ALA A 31 -1.54 3.85 -5.90
C ALA A 31 -0.19 3.45 -5.28
N LEU A 32 0.84 4.26 -5.55
CA LEU A 32 2.16 4.09 -4.95
C LEU A 32 2.37 5.15 -3.87
N ARG A 33 2.63 4.69 -2.65
CA ARG A 33 2.94 5.57 -1.51
C ARG A 33 4.27 5.16 -0.89
N GLY A 34 5.13 6.15 -0.59
CA GLY A 34 6.43 5.90 0.04
C GLY A 34 6.30 5.21 1.40
N ARG A 35 5.24 5.53 2.16
CA ARG A 35 4.88 4.88 3.43
C ARG A 35 3.37 4.93 3.63
N ALA A 36 2.84 3.92 4.33
CA ALA A 36 1.40 3.83 4.61
C ALA A 36 0.97 4.75 5.76
N THR A 37 1.85 4.94 6.76
CA THR A 37 1.56 5.79 7.93
C THR A 37 2.84 6.35 8.55
N THR A 38 2.69 7.31 9.45
CA THR A 38 3.80 7.86 10.23
C THR A 38 3.94 7.10 11.54
N TYR A 39 5.10 6.47 11.72
CA TYR A 39 5.40 5.66 12.91
C TYR A 39 6.07 6.51 13.99
N HIS A 40 5.33 7.40 14.64
CA HIS A 40 5.87 8.23 15.73
C HIS A 40 6.43 7.38 16.88
N GLU A 41 5.84 6.21 17.14
CA GLU A 41 6.26 5.33 18.22
C GLU A 41 7.70 4.83 18.07
N VAL A 42 8.15 4.53 16.86
CA VAL A 42 9.55 4.09 16.61
C VAL A 42 10.52 5.22 16.92
N THR A 43 10.15 6.44 16.59
CA THR A 43 10.91 7.65 16.91
C THR A 43 11.06 7.83 18.43
N PHE A 44 9.94 7.74 19.16
CA PHE A 44 9.97 7.85 20.62
C PHE A 44 10.69 6.68 21.30
N LEU A 45 10.53 5.46 20.82
CA LEU A 45 11.24 4.29 21.35
C LEU A 45 12.74 4.43 21.12
N GLY A 46 13.18 4.89 19.96
CA GLY A 46 14.60 5.10 19.67
C GLY A 46 15.22 6.19 20.55
N GLY A 47 14.53 7.30 20.71
CA GLY A 47 14.94 8.37 21.62
C GLY A 47 15.00 7.90 23.07
N GLY A 48 13.95 7.22 23.54
CA GLY A 48 13.88 6.69 24.90
C GLY A 48 14.95 5.64 25.20
N ALA A 49 15.18 4.70 24.27
CA ALA A 49 16.22 3.68 24.44
C ALA A 49 17.62 4.27 24.55
N LEU A 50 17.95 5.26 23.69
CA LEU A 50 19.25 5.91 23.74
C LEU A 50 19.41 6.76 25.02
N ALA A 51 18.36 7.46 25.45
CA ALA A 51 18.34 8.23 26.67
C ALA A 51 18.52 7.35 27.92
N LEU A 52 17.86 6.17 27.97
CA LEU A 52 18.02 5.18 29.05
C LEU A 52 19.44 4.58 29.08
N LEU A 53 19.99 4.28 27.90
CA LEU A 53 21.37 3.80 27.80
C LEU A 53 22.35 4.84 28.31
N TYR A 54 22.18 6.09 27.91
CA TYR A 54 22.99 7.21 28.40
C TYR A 54 22.89 7.34 29.93
N LEU A 55 21.66 7.30 30.47
CA LEU A 55 21.43 7.37 31.91
C LEU A 55 22.08 6.20 32.65
N ALA A 56 22.03 4.99 32.11
CA ALA A 56 22.69 3.83 32.68
C ALA A 56 24.21 4.02 32.73
N VAL A 57 24.81 4.46 31.62
CA VAL A 57 26.26 4.76 31.59
C VAL A 57 26.60 5.86 32.62
N PHE A 58 25.81 6.91 32.69
CA PHE A 58 26.00 8.00 33.64
C PHE A 58 25.98 7.53 35.10
N LEU A 59 25.02 6.65 35.46
CA LEU A 59 24.89 6.12 36.84
C LEU A 59 26.03 5.19 37.27
N TYR A 60 26.60 4.43 36.31
CA TYR A 60 27.69 3.48 36.61
C TYR A 60 29.09 4.04 36.40
N TYR A 61 29.20 5.28 35.91
CA TYR A 61 30.51 5.91 35.74
C TYR A 61 31.03 6.49 37.06
N PRO A 62 32.28 6.21 37.47
CA PRO A 62 32.75 6.51 38.80
C PRO A 62 33.17 7.99 39.04
N GLU A 63 33.14 8.83 38.00
CA GLU A 63 33.58 10.23 38.11
C GLU A 63 32.43 11.18 38.50
N PRO A 64 32.73 12.27 39.28
CA PRO A 64 31.73 13.24 39.67
C PRO A 64 31.30 14.12 38.46
N PHE A 65 30.11 13.87 37.97
CA PHE A 65 29.49 14.69 36.94
C PHE A 65 28.75 15.93 37.50
N ALA A 66 28.67 16.99 36.71
CA ALA A 66 27.87 18.15 37.05
C ALA A 66 26.38 17.86 36.82
N TYR A 67 25.67 17.40 37.85
CA TYR A 67 24.24 17.00 37.80
C TYR A 67 23.32 18.14 37.26
N GLY A 68 23.75 19.40 37.29
CA GLY A 68 22.93 20.51 36.82
C GLY A 68 22.63 20.52 35.34
N LEU A 69 23.48 19.91 34.49
CA LEU A 69 23.29 19.82 33.04
C LEU A 69 22.64 18.52 32.58
N LEU A 70 22.51 17.53 33.46
CA LEU A 70 21.98 16.21 33.13
C LEU A 70 20.62 16.23 32.38
N PRO A 71 19.64 17.08 32.77
CA PRO A 71 18.37 17.14 32.04
C PRO A 71 18.53 17.59 30.58
N LEU A 72 19.43 18.55 30.35
CA LEU A 72 19.69 19.09 29.00
C LEU A 72 20.42 18.06 28.12
N GLU A 73 21.40 17.37 28.69
CA GLU A 73 22.12 16.28 28.03
C GLU A 73 21.18 15.12 27.67
N LEU A 74 20.31 14.73 28.60
CA LEU A 74 19.33 13.67 28.38
C LEU A 74 18.35 14.04 27.25
N LEU A 75 17.89 15.29 27.21
CA LEU A 75 17.03 15.80 26.13
C LEU A 75 17.76 15.79 24.78
N GLY A 76 19.04 16.18 24.77
CA GLY A 76 19.89 16.14 23.56
C GLY A 76 20.07 14.71 23.04
N VAL A 77 20.41 13.78 23.92
CA VAL A 77 20.58 12.35 23.57
C VAL A 77 19.26 11.74 23.10
N PHE A 78 18.14 12.05 23.76
CA PHE A 78 16.81 11.63 23.31
C PHE A 78 16.51 12.12 21.90
N THR A 79 16.77 13.42 21.63
CA THR A 79 16.52 14.01 20.32
C THR A 79 17.36 13.36 19.22
N ILE A 80 18.64 13.10 19.49
CA ILE A 80 19.53 12.40 18.56
C ILE A 80 18.99 11.01 18.28
N GLY A 81 18.64 10.24 19.32
CA GLY A 81 18.09 8.90 19.19
C GLY A 81 16.77 8.88 18.41
N ALA A 82 15.91 9.86 18.64
CA ALA A 82 14.64 10.02 17.93
C ALA A 82 14.86 10.31 16.43
N VAL A 83 15.79 11.20 16.10
CA VAL A 83 16.14 11.52 14.69
C VAL A 83 16.75 10.31 13.99
N LEU A 84 17.70 9.62 14.61
CA LEU A 84 18.34 8.42 14.06
C LEU A 84 17.32 7.29 13.83
N ALA A 85 16.45 7.06 14.80
CA ALA A 85 15.38 6.05 14.67
C ALA A 85 14.37 6.44 13.57
N GLY A 86 13.97 7.72 13.52
CA GLY A 86 13.01 8.22 12.53
C GLY A 86 13.52 8.22 11.10
N SER A 87 14.82 8.39 10.88
CA SER A 87 15.43 8.39 9.55
C SER A 87 15.71 7.00 8.99
N SER A 88 15.81 5.98 9.84
CA SER A 88 16.18 4.62 9.43
C SER A 88 14.99 3.75 9.05
N SER A 89 14.77 3.54 7.74
CA SER A 89 13.74 2.63 7.22
C SER A 89 13.92 1.17 7.69
N ARG A 90 15.17 0.77 7.98
CA ARG A 90 15.45 -0.59 8.49
C ARG A 90 15.00 -0.73 9.94
N LEU A 91 15.27 0.27 10.79
CA LEU A 91 14.84 0.28 12.19
C LEU A 91 13.30 0.25 12.29
N HIS A 92 12.61 1.04 11.48
CA HIS A 92 11.15 1.04 11.40
C HIS A 92 10.62 -0.37 11.11
N ARG A 93 11.21 -1.08 10.14
CA ARG A 93 10.78 -2.44 9.79
C ARG A 93 11.02 -3.47 10.88
N VAL A 94 12.14 -3.37 11.60
CA VAL A 94 12.49 -4.31 12.68
C VAL A 94 11.66 -4.05 13.93
N LEU A 95 11.51 -2.78 14.33
CA LEU A 95 10.82 -2.40 15.56
C LEU A 95 9.29 -2.45 15.45
N THR A 96 8.74 -2.38 14.24
CA THR A 96 7.28 -2.46 14.04
C THR A 96 6.85 -3.90 13.78
N ALA A 97 5.98 -4.43 14.65
CA ALA A 97 5.44 -5.78 14.50
C ALA A 97 4.77 -5.98 13.13
N ALA A 98 5.02 -7.12 12.48
CA ALA A 98 4.50 -7.42 11.14
C ALA A 98 2.97 -7.25 11.04
N ARG A 99 2.22 -7.70 12.05
CA ARG A 99 0.75 -7.54 12.11
C ARG A 99 0.32 -6.07 12.13
N ARG A 100 1.09 -5.20 12.77
CA ARG A 100 0.81 -3.76 12.86
C ARG A 100 1.03 -3.09 11.51
N ARG A 101 2.10 -3.46 10.82
CA ARG A 101 2.38 -2.98 9.45
C ARG A 101 1.27 -3.36 8.47
N THR A 102 0.85 -4.62 8.49
CA THR A 102 -0.24 -5.09 7.63
C THR A 102 -1.54 -4.32 7.89
N ARG A 103 -1.91 -4.11 9.15
CA ARG A 103 -3.11 -3.31 9.51
C ARG A 103 -2.98 -1.86 9.04
N ALA A 104 -1.81 -1.25 9.22
CA ALA A 104 -1.56 0.12 8.77
C ALA A 104 -1.71 0.25 7.24
N VAL A 105 -1.16 -0.71 6.47
CA VAL A 105 -1.30 -0.74 5.02
C VAL A 105 -2.76 -0.95 4.61
N GLN A 106 -3.50 -1.85 5.27
CA GLN A 106 -4.92 -2.07 5.02
C GLN A 106 -5.75 -0.81 5.27
N GLN A 107 -5.52 -0.13 6.40
CA GLN A 107 -6.20 1.13 6.69
C GLN A 107 -5.88 2.21 5.66
N ALA A 108 -4.59 2.36 5.31
CA ALA A 108 -4.16 3.32 4.31
C ALA A 108 -4.74 3.01 2.92
N ALA A 109 -4.82 1.73 2.54
CA ALA A 109 -5.45 1.30 1.29
C ALA A 109 -6.95 1.61 1.28
N CYS A 110 -7.67 1.37 2.39
CA CYS A 110 -9.08 1.73 2.50
C CYS A 110 -9.30 3.25 2.42
N THR A 111 -8.46 4.04 3.09
CA THR A 111 -8.52 5.50 3.02
C THR A 111 -8.24 5.99 1.60
N ALA A 112 -7.18 5.49 0.96
CA ALA A 112 -6.84 5.84 -0.42
C ALA A 112 -7.93 5.42 -1.42
N TYR A 113 -8.62 4.30 -1.19
CA TYR A 113 -9.75 3.85 -2.00
C TYR A 113 -10.88 4.87 -2.00
N LEU A 114 -11.20 5.44 -0.82
CA LEU A 114 -12.21 6.47 -0.66
C LEU A 114 -11.75 7.83 -1.19
N GLU A 115 -10.51 8.24 -0.92
CA GLU A 115 -9.94 9.51 -1.38
C GLU A 115 -9.84 9.60 -2.91
N LEU A 116 -9.51 8.48 -3.56
CA LEU A 116 -9.39 8.39 -5.01
C LEU A 116 -10.73 8.11 -5.69
N GLU A 117 -11.82 8.02 -4.91
CA GLU A 117 -13.17 7.75 -5.40
C GLU A 117 -13.24 6.52 -6.32
N VAL A 118 -12.42 5.48 -6.06
CA VAL A 118 -12.32 4.29 -6.89
C VAL A 118 -13.67 3.56 -6.88
N GLY A 119 -14.23 3.32 -8.07
CA GLY A 119 -15.56 2.69 -8.20
C GLY A 119 -16.73 3.63 -7.84
N ALA A 120 -16.53 4.95 -7.83
CA ALA A 120 -17.60 5.92 -7.51
C ALA A 120 -18.71 5.95 -8.57
N ARG A 121 -18.44 5.46 -9.77
CA ARG A 121 -19.47 5.34 -10.82
C ARG A 121 -20.43 4.20 -10.49
N GLU A 122 -21.73 4.48 -10.57
CA GLU A 122 -22.75 3.47 -10.35
C GLU A 122 -22.50 2.24 -11.24
N ARG A 123 -22.49 1.06 -10.61
CA ARG A 123 -22.28 -0.26 -11.22
C ARG A 123 -20.87 -0.59 -11.70
N THR A 124 -19.90 0.32 -11.63
CA THR A 124 -18.52 0.03 -12.02
C THR A 124 -17.76 -0.57 -10.83
N PRO A 125 -17.27 -1.82 -10.92
CA PRO A 125 -16.46 -2.40 -9.86
C PRO A 125 -15.13 -1.66 -9.76
N GLY A 126 -14.79 -1.19 -8.56
CA GLY A 126 -13.53 -0.52 -8.28
C GLY A 126 -12.51 -1.44 -7.64
N VAL A 127 -11.27 -1.43 -8.15
CA VAL A 127 -10.15 -2.17 -7.58
C VAL A 127 -8.95 -1.25 -7.44
N LEU A 128 -8.48 -1.07 -6.22
CA LEU A 128 -7.28 -0.32 -5.89
C LEU A 128 -6.15 -1.28 -5.53
N VAL A 129 -5.04 -1.22 -6.24
CA VAL A 129 -3.78 -1.88 -5.89
C VAL A 129 -2.90 -0.85 -5.18
N TYR A 130 -2.80 -0.96 -3.86
CA TYR A 130 -2.05 -0.04 -3.02
C TYR A 130 -0.67 -0.61 -2.69
N ILE A 131 0.39 0.11 -3.06
CA ILE A 131 1.79 -0.30 -2.84
C ILE A 131 2.42 0.62 -1.80
N ALA A 132 2.79 0.06 -0.65
CA ALA A 132 3.48 0.74 0.43
C ALA A 132 5.00 0.46 0.38
N GLY A 133 5.80 1.47 0.06
CA GLY A 133 7.24 1.32 -0.17
C GLY A 133 8.04 0.98 1.08
N LEU A 134 7.78 1.65 2.20
CA LEU A 134 8.46 1.41 3.47
C LEU A 134 8.14 0.01 4.02
N GLU A 135 6.86 -0.34 3.99
CA GLU A 135 6.33 -1.61 4.49
C GLU A 135 6.66 -2.78 3.57
N GLN A 136 6.98 -2.50 2.31
CA GLN A 136 7.19 -3.50 1.24
C GLN A 136 6.00 -4.48 1.16
N THR A 137 4.81 -3.92 1.11
CA THR A 137 3.56 -4.69 1.15
C THR A 137 2.60 -4.12 0.13
N VAL A 138 1.85 -5.00 -0.52
CA VAL A 138 0.77 -4.65 -1.43
C VAL A 138 -0.55 -5.05 -0.82
N GLU A 139 -1.52 -4.16 -0.87
CA GLU A 139 -2.90 -4.43 -0.48
C GLU A 139 -3.83 -4.16 -1.66
N VAL A 140 -4.78 -5.05 -1.86
CA VAL A 140 -5.81 -4.88 -2.89
C VAL A 140 -7.12 -4.54 -2.21
N ALA A 141 -7.54 -3.28 -2.34
CA ALA A 141 -8.81 -2.80 -1.82
C ALA A 141 -9.87 -2.81 -2.93
N THR A 142 -11.08 -3.22 -2.60
CA THR A 142 -12.19 -3.32 -3.54
C THR A 142 -13.53 -3.18 -2.81
N ASP A 143 -14.58 -2.90 -3.55
CA ASP A 143 -15.93 -2.88 -3.01
C ASP A 143 -16.41 -4.27 -2.53
N ALA A 144 -17.49 -4.27 -1.74
CA ALA A 144 -18.03 -5.49 -1.16
C ALA A 144 -18.62 -6.46 -2.21
N ARG A 145 -19.12 -5.94 -3.36
CA ARG A 145 -19.69 -6.76 -4.44
C ARG A 145 -18.57 -7.51 -5.15
N THR A 146 -17.53 -6.80 -5.55
CA THR A 146 -16.35 -7.36 -6.23
C THR A 146 -15.65 -8.38 -5.33
N ARG A 147 -15.50 -8.07 -4.04
CA ARG A 147 -14.93 -9.00 -3.06
C ARG A 147 -15.77 -10.28 -2.92
N LYS A 148 -17.10 -10.16 -2.88
CA LYS A 148 -18.00 -11.32 -2.78
C LYS A 148 -17.98 -12.17 -4.05
N ARG A 149 -17.84 -11.55 -5.23
CA ARG A 149 -17.87 -12.23 -6.53
C ARG A 149 -16.56 -12.91 -6.86
N LEU A 150 -15.43 -12.27 -6.58
CA LEU A 150 -14.09 -12.77 -6.89
C LEU A 150 -13.48 -13.61 -5.77
N GLY A 151 -13.87 -13.37 -4.50
CA GLY A 151 -13.52 -14.17 -3.34
C GLY A 151 -12.08 -14.69 -3.31
N PRO A 152 -11.92 -16.05 -3.36
CA PRO A 152 -10.61 -16.68 -3.27
C PRO A 152 -9.65 -16.33 -4.41
N GLN A 153 -10.17 -16.04 -5.61
CA GLN A 153 -9.33 -15.68 -6.76
C GLN A 153 -8.63 -14.34 -6.53
N LEU A 154 -9.36 -13.34 -6.02
CA LEU A 154 -8.79 -12.04 -5.67
C LEU A 154 -7.70 -12.17 -4.60
N GLU A 155 -7.95 -12.99 -3.57
CA GLU A 155 -6.95 -13.24 -2.52
C GLU A 155 -5.69 -13.94 -3.06
N ALA A 156 -5.83 -14.88 -3.98
CA ALA A 156 -4.70 -15.57 -4.59
C ALA A 156 -3.82 -14.59 -5.39
N VAL A 157 -4.45 -13.73 -6.20
CA VAL A 157 -3.73 -12.72 -6.99
C VAL A 157 -3.13 -11.63 -6.09
N ALA A 158 -3.85 -11.18 -5.06
CA ALA A 158 -3.32 -10.22 -4.08
C ALA A 158 -2.07 -10.77 -3.36
N LYS A 159 -2.05 -12.05 -3.00
CA LYS A 159 -0.86 -12.71 -2.43
C LYS A 159 0.31 -12.77 -3.42
N LYS A 160 0.06 -12.99 -4.72
CA LYS A 160 1.12 -12.96 -5.74
C LYS A 160 1.70 -11.55 -5.90
N LEU A 161 0.84 -10.52 -5.92
CA LEU A 161 1.25 -9.12 -5.96
C LEU A 161 2.09 -8.74 -4.73
N ASP A 162 1.64 -9.10 -3.52
CA ASP A 162 2.39 -8.85 -2.29
C ASP A 162 3.75 -9.57 -2.30
N ARG A 163 3.78 -10.82 -2.74
CA ARG A 163 5.01 -11.61 -2.82
C ARG A 163 6.04 -11.01 -3.79
N SER A 164 5.60 -10.53 -4.96
CA SER A 164 6.49 -9.93 -5.96
C SER A 164 7.19 -8.67 -5.46
N VAL A 165 6.53 -7.89 -4.59
CA VAL A 165 7.09 -6.68 -3.97
C VAL A 165 7.91 -7.03 -2.73
N ARG A 166 7.39 -7.91 -1.88
CA ARG A 166 7.97 -8.20 -0.57
C ARG A 166 9.20 -9.08 -0.61
N LEU A 167 9.19 -10.12 -1.44
CA LEU A 167 10.25 -11.13 -1.51
C LEU A 167 11.14 -10.95 -2.73
N ASP A 168 10.52 -10.86 -3.89
CA ASP A 168 11.24 -10.89 -5.15
C ASP A 168 11.76 -9.50 -5.54
N GLN A 169 11.09 -8.43 -5.14
CA GLN A 169 11.33 -7.03 -5.55
C GLN A 169 11.47 -6.91 -7.08
N ASP A 170 10.71 -7.75 -7.80
CA ASP A 170 10.79 -7.94 -9.25
C ASP A 170 9.58 -7.27 -9.93
N LEU A 171 9.88 -6.25 -10.71
CA LEU A 171 8.88 -5.48 -11.44
C LEU A 171 8.16 -6.32 -12.50
N GLN A 172 8.86 -7.26 -13.14
CA GLN A 172 8.26 -8.12 -14.17
C GLN A 172 7.25 -9.09 -13.56
N ARG A 173 7.58 -9.70 -12.43
CA ARG A 173 6.65 -10.58 -11.70
C ARG A 173 5.43 -9.82 -11.19
N PHE A 174 5.63 -8.59 -10.74
CA PHE A 174 4.52 -7.73 -10.33
C PHE A 174 3.62 -7.41 -11.54
N GLU A 175 4.20 -7.06 -12.69
CA GLU A 175 3.45 -6.79 -13.92
C GLU A 175 2.65 -8.02 -14.37
N GLN A 176 3.23 -9.22 -14.32
CA GLN A 176 2.54 -10.47 -14.61
C GLN A 176 1.35 -10.72 -13.66
N ALA A 177 1.56 -10.52 -12.36
CA ALA A 177 0.49 -10.67 -11.37
C ALA A 177 -0.61 -9.61 -11.55
N LEU A 178 -0.25 -8.40 -11.96
CA LEU A 178 -1.21 -7.34 -12.29
C LEU A 178 -2.02 -7.69 -13.54
N LEU A 179 -1.40 -8.25 -14.57
CA LEU A 179 -2.09 -8.76 -15.76
C LEU A 179 -3.04 -9.93 -15.43
N GLU A 180 -2.66 -10.81 -14.49
CA GLU A 180 -3.53 -11.87 -14.00
C GLU A 180 -4.76 -11.29 -13.29
N LEU A 181 -4.57 -10.23 -12.47
CA LEU A 181 -5.68 -9.50 -11.87
C LEU A 181 -6.64 -8.95 -12.93
N VAL A 182 -6.09 -8.31 -13.96
CA VAL A 182 -6.87 -7.77 -15.09
C VAL A 182 -7.67 -8.87 -15.79
N THR A 183 -7.05 -10.03 -16.05
CA THR A 183 -7.72 -11.16 -16.71
C THR A 183 -8.85 -11.69 -15.85
N THR A 184 -8.61 -11.89 -14.56
CA THR A 184 -9.64 -12.31 -13.61
C THR A 184 -10.81 -11.31 -13.52
N LEU A 185 -10.51 -10.03 -13.57
CA LEU A 185 -11.56 -9.00 -13.60
C LEU A 185 -12.33 -9.01 -14.93
N ALA A 186 -11.67 -9.19 -16.07
CA ALA A 186 -12.32 -9.24 -17.37
C ALA A 186 -13.24 -10.46 -17.52
N GLU A 187 -12.90 -11.60 -16.92
CA GLU A 187 -13.75 -12.80 -16.90
C GLU A 187 -15.06 -12.58 -16.12
N HIS A 188 -15.02 -11.79 -15.04
CA HIS A 188 -16.17 -11.58 -14.17
C HIS A 188 -16.92 -10.27 -14.47
N PHE A 189 -16.23 -9.30 -15.04
CA PHE A 189 -16.73 -7.98 -15.39
C PHE A 189 -16.25 -7.60 -16.79
N PRO A 190 -16.76 -8.29 -17.84
CA PRO A 190 -16.41 -7.96 -19.22
C PRO A 190 -16.86 -6.53 -19.55
N ASN A 191 -16.14 -5.92 -20.49
CA ASN A 191 -16.58 -4.64 -21.04
C ASN A 191 -17.82 -4.94 -21.91
N GLU A 192 -18.99 -4.52 -21.49
CA GLU A 192 -20.18 -4.59 -22.31
C GLU A 192 -20.04 -3.53 -23.43
N ASP A 193 -19.81 -3.97 -24.65
CA ASP A 193 -19.79 -3.06 -25.80
C ASP A 193 -21.12 -2.30 -25.87
N PRO A 194 -21.12 -0.96 -25.93
CA PRO A 194 -22.35 -0.17 -26.01
C PRO A 194 -23.19 -0.46 -27.26
N THR A 195 -22.67 -1.19 -28.24
CA THR A 195 -23.36 -1.63 -29.46
C THR A 195 -24.31 -2.83 -29.25
N ALA A 196 -24.15 -3.60 -28.18
CA ALA A 196 -25.02 -4.76 -27.93
C ALA A 196 -26.38 -4.37 -27.30
N SER A 197 -26.50 -3.21 -26.65
CA SER A 197 -27.76 -2.74 -26.06
C SER A 197 -28.68 -2.04 -27.04
N ALA A 198 -28.17 -1.64 -28.22
CA ALA A 198 -28.97 -0.96 -29.25
C ALA A 198 -29.77 -1.92 -30.15
N THR A 199 -29.45 -3.23 -30.13
CA THR A 199 -30.09 -4.21 -31.04
C THR A 199 -31.34 -4.88 -30.41
N SER A 200 -31.60 -4.66 -29.12
CA SER A 200 -32.78 -5.26 -28.46
C SER A 200 -33.97 -4.32 -28.30
N ALA A 201 -33.90 -3.10 -28.84
CA ALA A 201 -34.97 -2.10 -28.76
C ALA A 201 -35.79 -1.90 -30.04
N ASP A 202 -35.52 -2.71 -31.10
CA ASP A 202 -36.22 -2.56 -32.37
C ASP A 202 -36.86 -3.90 -32.75
N GLY A 203 -38.04 -4.15 -32.20
CA GLY A 203 -38.78 -5.38 -32.51
C GLY A 203 -40.07 -5.57 -31.79
N ASP A 204 -40.93 -4.58 -31.72
CA ASP A 204 -42.40 -4.80 -31.50
C ASP A 204 -43.18 -3.63 -32.08
N GLU A 205 -43.25 -3.54 -33.42
CA GLU A 205 -44.35 -2.90 -34.12
C GLU A 205 -45.29 -3.99 -34.64
N GLU A 206 -46.39 -4.18 -33.93
CA GLU A 206 -47.54 -4.96 -34.36
C GLU A 206 -48.36 -4.15 -35.38
N PRO A 207 -48.68 -4.68 -36.55
CA PRO A 207 -49.64 -4.04 -37.46
C PRO A 207 -51.08 -4.47 -37.11
N SER A 208 -51.93 -3.49 -36.89
CA SER A 208 -53.40 -3.62 -36.90
C SER A 208 -53.95 -3.53 -38.29
#